data_3805f4d1e6cb5347773163ced233d104
#
_entry.id   3805f4d1e6cb5347773163ced233d104
#
_cell.length_a   1.000
_cell.length_b   1.000
_cell.length_c   1.000
_cell.angle_alpha   90.00
_cell.angle_beta   90.00
_cell.angle_gamma   90.00
#
_symmetry.space_group_name_H-M   'P 1'
#
loop_
_entity.id
_entity.type
_entity.pdbx_description
1 polymer ?
#
loop_
_entity_poly.entity_id
_entity_poly.type
_entity_poly.pdbx_seq_one_letter_code
_entity_poly.pdbx_strand_id
1 'polypeptide(L)'
;MSADRPVVRRPNQVAGAEVSPGVTVREMLNDGHGCRGLHQRRLGVAAGARLAGTAGGQGEAWYVITGTGSLGTERAGSAVLAPGTAVWLQPGGGYACEGDGLEILAVTVRAGSPAAGPTHPVVRLEDCEPERTGDREFRVLLSEGLTITQFAGMIPPGRAPAHHHTYDEVVHVLAGRGVVHLDGTDTPIGPGTSIYLPPLQPHCLENTGAEPLQVLGVFHPAGSPAAKQSS
;
A
#
# COMPACT_ATOMS: atom_id res chain seq x y z
N MET A 1 11.98 4.25 -24.92
CA MET A 1 11.52 3.72 -23.63
C MET A 1 10.05 4.09 -23.51
N SER A 2 9.13 3.12 -23.43
CA SER A 2 7.72 3.42 -23.23
C SER A 2 7.56 4.10 -21.88
N ALA A 3 6.90 5.26 -21.85
CA ALA A 3 6.57 5.90 -20.58
C ALA A 3 5.71 4.93 -19.75
N ASP A 4 5.98 4.86 -18.45
CA ASP A 4 5.16 4.07 -17.54
C ASP A 4 3.73 4.63 -17.59
N ARG A 5 2.75 3.73 -17.65
CA ARG A 5 1.32 4.12 -17.77
C ARG A 5 0.61 3.80 -16.46
N PRO A 6 -0.41 4.61 -16.10
CA PRO A 6 -1.23 4.28 -14.95
C PRO A 6 -1.98 2.96 -15.18
N VAL A 7 -2.15 2.20 -14.11
CA VAL A 7 -2.80 0.87 -14.16
C VAL A 7 -3.81 0.75 -13.03
N VAL A 8 -4.99 0.21 -13.34
CA VAL A 8 -6.02 -0.13 -12.37
C VAL A 8 -6.26 -1.63 -12.40
N ARG A 9 -6.10 -2.31 -11.26
CA ARG A 9 -6.31 -3.76 -11.10
C ARG A 9 -7.38 -4.04 -10.07
N ARG A 10 -8.39 -4.79 -10.45
CA ARG A 10 -9.47 -5.22 -9.54
C ARG A 10 -9.17 -6.60 -8.97
N PRO A 11 -9.67 -6.94 -7.75
CA PRO A 11 -9.37 -8.22 -7.12
C PRO A 11 -9.77 -9.44 -7.96
N ASN A 12 -10.86 -9.35 -8.72
CA ASN A 12 -11.34 -10.43 -9.60
C ASN A 12 -10.49 -10.63 -10.87
N GLN A 13 -9.57 -9.72 -11.17
CA GLN A 13 -8.63 -9.80 -12.29
C GLN A 13 -7.29 -10.43 -11.90
N VAL A 14 -7.11 -10.75 -10.62
CA VAL A 14 -5.84 -11.24 -10.09
C VAL A 14 -6.04 -12.57 -9.40
N ALA A 15 -5.61 -13.65 -10.06
CA ALA A 15 -5.62 -14.97 -9.45
C ALA A 15 -4.65 -15.02 -8.27
N GLY A 16 -5.05 -15.70 -7.19
CA GLY A 16 -4.16 -16.04 -6.09
C GLY A 16 -3.40 -17.32 -6.41
N ALA A 17 -2.13 -17.36 -6.07
CA ALA A 17 -1.31 -18.56 -6.08
C ALA A 17 -1.06 -19.01 -4.62
N GLU A 18 -1.29 -20.28 -4.33
CA GLU A 18 -0.85 -20.87 -3.06
C GLU A 18 0.65 -21.15 -3.17
N VAL A 19 1.44 -20.51 -2.30
CA VAL A 19 2.90 -20.59 -2.31
C VAL A 19 3.44 -21.55 -1.24
N SER A 20 2.65 -21.81 -0.21
CA SER A 20 2.84 -22.86 0.79
C SER A 20 1.48 -23.19 1.41
N PRO A 21 1.32 -24.32 2.13
CA PRO A 21 0.04 -24.70 2.72
C PRO A 21 -0.61 -23.57 3.51
N GLY A 22 -1.81 -23.14 3.08
CA GLY A 22 -2.56 -22.06 3.69
C GLY A 22 -2.01 -20.65 3.49
N VAL A 23 -1.02 -20.47 2.63
CA VAL A 23 -0.46 -19.14 2.28
C VAL A 23 -0.72 -18.83 0.81
N THR A 24 -1.43 -17.75 0.55
CA THR A 24 -1.74 -17.28 -0.81
C THR A 24 -1.09 -15.95 -1.11
N VAL A 25 -0.65 -15.77 -2.35
CA VAL A 25 -0.11 -14.50 -2.87
C VAL A 25 -0.89 -14.08 -4.12
N ARG A 26 -1.27 -12.82 -4.19
CA ARG A 26 -1.80 -12.16 -5.38
C ARG A 26 -0.89 -11.02 -5.78
N GLU A 27 -0.33 -11.10 -6.99
CA GLU A 27 0.50 -10.05 -7.57
C GLU A 27 -0.39 -8.94 -8.13
N MET A 28 -0.61 -7.90 -7.32
CA MET A 28 -1.49 -6.79 -7.70
C MET A 28 -0.84 -5.88 -8.74
N LEU A 29 0.36 -5.38 -8.46
CA LEU A 29 1.13 -4.47 -9.31
C LEU A 29 2.61 -4.86 -9.30
N ASN A 30 3.23 -4.91 -10.49
CA ASN A 30 4.64 -5.26 -10.66
C ASN A 30 5.20 -4.73 -11.99
N ASP A 31 6.44 -5.08 -12.34
CA ASP A 31 7.11 -4.67 -13.59
C ASP A 31 6.30 -4.98 -14.84
N GLY A 32 5.59 -6.11 -14.88
CA GLY A 32 4.71 -6.48 -16.00
C GLY A 32 3.55 -5.51 -16.23
N HIS A 33 3.25 -4.68 -15.24
CA HIS A 33 2.24 -3.62 -15.29
C HIS A 33 2.87 -2.22 -15.45
N GLY A 34 4.20 -2.11 -15.67
CA GLY A 34 4.92 -0.84 -15.75
C GLY A 34 5.28 -0.24 -14.38
N CYS A 35 4.88 -0.86 -13.28
CA CYS A 35 5.19 -0.41 -11.92
C CYS A 35 6.59 -0.92 -11.50
N ARG A 36 7.64 -0.18 -11.87
CA ARG A 36 9.02 -0.64 -11.70
C ARG A 36 9.62 -0.31 -10.33
N GLY A 37 9.21 0.81 -9.74
CA GLY A 37 9.71 1.29 -8.45
C GLY A 37 9.08 0.59 -7.24
N LEU A 38 7.84 0.15 -7.37
CA LEU A 38 7.04 -0.44 -6.31
C LEU A 38 6.35 -1.71 -6.80
N HIS A 39 6.45 -2.80 -6.05
CA HIS A 39 5.64 -4.01 -6.28
C HIS A 39 4.63 -4.19 -5.16
N GLN A 40 3.36 -4.35 -5.52
CA GLN A 40 2.28 -4.52 -4.55
C GLN A 40 1.69 -5.93 -4.64
N ARG A 41 1.62 -6.60 -3.50
CA ARG A 41 1.06 -7.94 -3.34
C ARG A 41 0.01 -7.97 -2.24
N ARG A 42 -0.97 -8.86 -2.37
CA ARG A 42 -1.84 -9.27 -1.25
C ARG A 42 -1.41 -10.65 -0.79
N LEU A 43 -1.14 -10.77 0.49
CA LEU A 43 -0.73 -12.00 1.15
C LEU A 43 -1.89 -12.47 2.03
N GLY A 44 -2.32 -13.72 1.86
CA GLY A 44 -3.29 -14.36 2.74
C GLY A 44 -2.61 -15.44 3.55
N VAL A 45 -2.80 -15.44 4.88
CA VAL A 45 -2.29 -16.46 5.80
C VAL A 45 -3.47 -17.06 6.55
N ALA A 46 -3.82 -18.28 6.23
CA ALA A 46 -4.92 -18.99 6.86
C ALA A 46 -4.64 -19.32 8.34
N ALA A 47 -5.66 -19.66 9.10
CA ALA A 47 -5.50 -20.07 10.49
C ALA A 47 -4.51 -21.24 10.61
N GLY A 48 -3.52 -21.10 11.49
CA GLY A 48 -2.46 -22.09 11.71
C GLY A 48 -1.41 -22.19 10.60
N ALA A 49 -1.53 -21.39 9.54
CA ALA A 49 -0.50 -21.31 8.50
C ALA A 49 0.63 -20.36 8.92
N ARG A 50 1.80 -20.58 8.31
CA ARG A 50 3.00 -19.77 8.55
C ARG A 50 3.57 -19.27 7.24
N LEU A 51 3.68 -17.95 7.12
CA LEU A 51 4.42 -17.26 6.07
C LEU A 51 5.81 -16.91 6.59
N ALA A 52 6.86 -17.40 5.94
CA ALA A 52 8.22 -17.03 6.28
C ALA A 52 9.00 -16.67 5.00
N GLY A 53 9.94 -15.76 5.13
CA GLY A 53 10.72 -15.31 4.00
C GLY A 53 11.75 -14.26 4.37
N THR A 54 12.25 -13.60 3.35
CA THR A 54 13.20 -12.49 3.46
C THR A 54 12.62 -11.29 2.71
N ALA A 55 12.64 -10.12 3.34
CA ALA A 55 12.17 -8.90 2.71
C ALA A 55 13.00 -8.57 1.47
N GLY A 56 12.30 -8.39 0.36
CA GLY A 56 12.91 -8.18 -0.95
C GLY A 56 13.35 -6.74 -1.20
N GLY A 57 14.06 -6.56 -2.30
CA GLY A 57 14.41 -5.25 -2.83
C GLY A 57 15.12 -4.35 -1.84
N GLN A 58 14.62 -3.14 -1.69
CA GLN A 58 15.09 -2.12 -0.75
C GLN A 58 14.23 -2.04 0.53
N GLY A 59 13.50 -3.11 0.83
CA GLY A 59 12.60 -3.25 1.96
C GLY A 59 11.14 -3.39 1.55
N GLU A 60 10.30 -3.75 2.52
CA GLU A 60 8.85 -3.93 2.31
C GLU A 60 8.03 -3.19 3.35
N ALA A 61 7.01 -2.46 2.91
CA ALA A 61 5.96 -1.91 3.75
C ALA A 61 4.77 -2.87 3.76
N TRP A 62 4.38 -3.35 4.94
CA TRP A 62 3.19 -4.16 5.14
C TRP A 62 2.08 -3.35 5.79
N TYR A 63 0.83 -3.68 5.48
CA TYR A 63 -0.35 -3.19 6.17
C TYR A 63 -1.35 -4.33 6.34
N VAL A 64 -1.79 -4.56 7.56
CA VAL A 64 -2.78 -5.60 7.88
C VAL A 64 -4.18 -5.08 7.56
N ILE A 65 -4.85 -5.74 6.60
CA ILE A 65 -6.22 -5.40 6.18
C ILE A 65 -7.23 -6.09 7.10
N THR A 66 -7.08 -7.40 7.33
CA THR A 66 -7.97 -8.21 8.18
C THR A 66 -7.20 -9.31 8.90
N GLY A 67 -7.85 -9.93 9.86
CA GLY A 67 -7.29 -11.04 10.64
C GLY A 67 -6.33 -10.59 11.73
N THR A 68 -5.79 -11.54 12.47
CA THR A 68 -4.84 -11.30 13.55
C THR A 68 -3.66 -12.27 13.47
N GLY A 69 -2.55 -11.94 14.12
CA GLY A 69 -1.39 -12.83 14.12
C GLY A 69 -0.19 -12.24 14.83
N SER A 70 0.95 -12.87 14.60
CA SER A 70 2.24 -12.41 15.10
C SER A 70 3.27 -12.38 13.98
N LEU A 71 4.19 -11.43 14.08
CA LEU A 71 5.34 -11.30 13.20
C LEU A 71 6.60 -11.41 14.06
N GLY A 72 7.45 -12.39 13.76
CA GLY A 72 8.80 -12.49 14.29
C GLY A 72 9.80 -11.99 13.23
N THR A 73 10.77 -11.20 13.67
CA THR A 73 11.91 -10.78 12.84
C THR A 73 13.22 -11.02 13.58
N GLU A 74 14.29 -11.28 12.84
CA GLU A 74 15.61 -11.58 13.44
C GLU A 74 16.16 -10.41 14.27
N ARG A 75 15.72 -9.16 13.99
CA ARG A 75 16.30 -7.95 14.58
C ARG A 75 15.39 -7.22 15.58
N ALA A 76 14.06 -7.44 15.52
CA ALA A 76 13.11 -6.65 16.31
C ALA A 76 12.25 -7.47 17.28
N GLY A 77 12.48 -8.77 17.39
CA GLY A 77 11.65 -9.63 18.22
C GLY A 77 10.28 -9.91 17.60
N SER A 78 9.24 -9.99 18.44
CA SER A 78 7.87 -10.32 18.02
C SER A 78 6.96 -9.10 18.08
N ALA A 79 6.11 -8.93 17.06
CA ALA A 79 5.07 -7.91 17.00
C ALA A 79 3.69 -8.55 16.80
N VAL A 80 2.65 -7.95 17.40
CA VAL A 80 1.26 -8.35 17.19
C VAL A 80 0.76 -7.71 15.91
N LEU A 81 0.14 -8.52 15.06
CA LEU A 81 -0.53 -8.09 13.83
C LEU A 81 -2.04 -8.06 14.04
N ALA A 82 -2.66 -6.93 13.74
CA ALA A 82 -4.10 -6.72 13.75
C ALA A 82 -4.47 -5.71 12.65
N PRO A 83 -5.75 -5.62 12.23
CA PRO A 83 -6.18 -4.64 11.23
C PRO A 83 -5.70 -3.22 11.59
N GLY A 84 -5.15 -2.51 10.61
CA GLY A 84 -4.57 -1.17 10.82
C GLY A 84 -3.10 -1.17 11.27
N THR A 85 -2.46 -2.34 11.44
CA THR A 85 -1.03 -2.41 11.75
C THR A 85 -0.20 -2.25 10.48
N ALA A 86 0.71 -1.28 10.48
CA ALA A 86 1.74 -1.08 9.47
C ALA A 86 3.10 -1.58 10.00
N VAL A 87 3.89 -2.19 9.11
CA VAL A 87 5.22 -2.70 9.45
C VAL A 87 6.19 -2.37 8.32
N TRP A 88 7.39 -1.93 8.66
CA TRP A 88 8.51 -1.88 7.72
C TRP A 88 9.44 -3.05 7.94
N LEU A 89 9.68 -3.84 6.92
CA LEU A 89 10.66 -4.92 6.89
C LEU A 89 11.92 -4.43 6.19
N GLN A 90 13.03 -4.47 6.90
CA GLN A 90 14.34 -4.05 6.39
C GLN A 90 14.80 -4.90 5.20
N PRO A 91 15.54 -4.33 4.25
CA PRO A 91 16.11 -5.06 3.13
C PRO A 91 16.91 -6.29 3.60
N GLY A 92 16.61 -7.45 3.02
CA GLY A 92 17.28 -8.71 3.35
C GLY A 92 17.00 -9.25 4.75
N GLY A 93 16.11 -8.60 5.53
CA GLY A 93 15.71 -9.08 6.86
C GLY A 93 14.81 -10.30 6.77
N GLY A 94 15.16 -11.36 7.54
CA GLY A 94 14.32 -12.54 7.69
C GLY A 94 13.09 -12.25 8.54
N TYR A 95 11.95 -12.82 8.15
CA TYR A 95 10.71 -12.72 8.90
C TYR A 95 9.94 -14.04 8.94
N ALA A 96 9.13 -14.21 9.96
CA ALA A 96 8.12 -15.25 10.05
C ALA A 96 6.82 -14.66 10.61
N CYS A 97 5.72 -14.92 9.95
CA CYS A 97 4.39 -14.48 10.33
C CYS A 97 3.49 -15.70 10.50
N GLU A 98 2.80 -15.77 11.62
CA GLU A 98 1.76 -16.76 11.91
C GLU A 98 0.45 -16.01 12.09
N GLY A 99 -0.63 -16.52 11.49
CA GLY A 99 -1.88 -15.78 11.46
C GLY A 99 -3.12 -16.62 11.68
N ASP A 100 -4.20 -15.91 11.98
CA ASP A 100 -5.57 -16.41 11.96
C ASP A 100 -6.36 -15.57 10.96
N GLY A 101 -6.40 -16.04 9.71
CA GLY A 101 -7.08 -15.36 8.62
C GLY A 101 -6.47 -13.98 8.27
N LEU A 102 -5.14 -13.84 8.40
CA LEU A 102 -4.45 -12.60 8.04
C LEU A 102 -4.56 -12.31 6.55
N GLU A 103 -4.89 -11.06 6.24
CA GLU A 103 -4.76 -10.48 4.92
C GLU A 103 -3.88 -9.24 5.00
N ILE A 104 -2.75 -9.28 4.30
CA ILE A 104 -1.72 -8.23 4.34
C ILE A 104 -1.55 -7.64 2.95
N LEU A 105 -1.52 -6.31 2.85
CA LEU A 105 -1.01 -5.61 1.69
C LEU A 105 0.48 -5.38 1.89
N ALA A 106 1.30 -5.95 1.02
CA ALA A 106 2.75 -5.82 1.04
C ALA A 106 3.21 -5.01 -0.18
N VAL A 107 4.02 -3.99 0.05
CA VAL A 107 4.62 -3.16 -1.00
C VAL A 107 6.14 -3.26 -0.89
N THR A 108 6.77 -3.92 -1.85
CA THR A 108 8.22 -4.04 -1.96
C THR A 108 8.78 -2.85 -2.74
N VAL A 109 9.78 -2.17 -2.19
CA VAL A 109 10.53 -1.12 -2.88
C VAL A 109 11.57 -1.77 -3.78
N ARG A 110 11.56 -1.46 -5.09
CA ARG A 110 12.41 -2.09 -6.11
C ARG A 110 13.55 -1.20 -6.59
N ALA A 111 13.45 0.09 -6.40
CA ALA A 111 14.41 1.08 -6.89
C ALA A 111 14.99 1.92 -5.75
N GLY A 112 16.12 2.57 -5.98
CA GLY A 112 16.78 3.45 -5.03
C GLY A 112 17.79 2.74 -4.13
N SER A 113 18.35 3.48 -3.17
CA SER A 113 19.25 2.97 -2.15
C SER A 113 18.47 2.50 -0.92
N PRO A 114 18.97 1.51 -0.18
CA PRO A 114 18.32 1.08 1.06
C PRO A 114 18.20 2.26 2.03
N ALA A 115 17.04 2.38 2.68
CA ALA A 115 16.89 3.32 3.78
C ALA A 115 17.71 2.88 4.99
N ALA A 116 18.41 3.82 5.60
CA ALA A 116 19.02 3.65 6.92
C ALA A 116 17.97 3.94 8.03
N GLY A 117 16.74 3.48 7.83
CA GLY A 117 15.63 3.77 8.72
C GLY A 117 15.69 3.05 10.05
N PRO A 118 14.79 3.39 10.99
CA PRO A 118 14.68 2.72 12.28
C PRO A 118 14.46 1.22 12.07
N THR A 119 15.05 0.42 12.94
CA THR A 119 14.92 -1.02 12.91
C THR A 119 13.46 -1.41 13.19
N HIS A 120 12.71 -1.78 12.14
CA HIS A 120 11.37 -2.37 12.19
C HIS A 120 10.31 -1.55 12.94
N PRO A 121 9.93 -0.35 12.49
CA PRO A 121 8.78 0.32 13.06
C PRO A 121 7.53 -0.56 12.83
N VAL A 122 6.82 -0.82 13.91
CA VAL A 122 5.46 -1.34 13.92
C VAL A 122 4.58 -0.19 14.39
N VAL A 123 3.67 0.22 13.54
CA VAL A 123 2.83 1.41 13.78
C VAL A 123 1.37 1.00 13.66
N ARG A 124 0.54 1.47 14.57
CA ARG A 124 -0.91 1.26 14.52
C ARG A 124 -1.58 2.51 13.97
N LEU A 125 -2.52 2.33 13.07
CA LEU A 125 -3.27 3.43 12.46
C LEU A 125 -3.95 4.33 13.51
N GLU A 126 -4.45 3.73 14.59
CA GLU A 126 -5.12 4.44 15.68
C GLU A 126 -4.17 5.36 16.47
N ASP A 127 -2.87 5.07 16.49
CA ASP A 127 -1.84 5.84 17.19
C ASP A 127 -1.29 7.00 16.34
N CYS A 128 -1.65 7.06 15.04
CA CYS A 128 -1.19 8.11 14.15
C CYS A 128 -2.10 9.33 14.21
N GLU A 129 -1.51 10.51 14.34
CA GLU A 129 -2.25 11.77 14.31
C GLU A 129 -2.91 11.99 12.94
N PRO A 130 -4.18 12.42 12.90
CA PRO A 130 -4.84 12.77 11.66
C PRO A 130 -4.34 14.12 11.12
N GLU A 131 -3.99 14.14 9.85
CA GLU A 131 -3.67 15.35 9.10
C GLU A 131 -4.77 15.63 8.07
N ARG A 132 -4.89 16.89 7.64
CA ARG A 132 -5.91 17.29 6.67
C ARG A 132 -5.33 18.09 5.51
N THR A 133 -5.89 17.85 4.33
CA THR A 133 -5.65 18.67 3.14
C THR A 133 -6.98 18.94 2.45
N GLY A 134 -7.50 20.16 2.59
CA GLY A 134 -8.89 20.47 2.21
C GLY A 134 -9.88 19.71 3.09
N ASP A 135 -10.78 18.99 2.44
CA ASP A 135 -11.80 18.13 3.08
C ASP A 135 -11.36 16.69 3.35
N ARG A 136 -10.13 16.33 2.96
CA ARG A 136 -9.59 14.98 3.12
C ARG A 136 -8.79 14.86 4.40
N GLU A 137 -8.90 13.69 5.02
CA GLU A 137 -8.09 13.30 6.17
C GLU A 137 -7.13 12.18 5.76
N PHE A 138 -5.92 12.21 6.28
CA PHE A 138 -4.95 11.12 6.13
C PHE A 138 -4.12 10.96 7.40
N ARG A 139 -3.53 9.79 7.55
CA ARG A 139 -2.61 9.46 8.64
C ARG A 139 -1.36 8.83 8.05
N VAL A 140 -0.20 9.39 8.35
CA VAL A 140 1.09 8.84 7.91
C VAL A 140 1.47 7.71 8.86
N LEU A 141 1.68 6.53 8.28
CA LEU A 141 2.03 5.31 9.01
C LEU A 141 3.55 5.10 9.03
N LEU A 142 4.18 5.17 7.86
CA LEU A 142 5.61 4.92 7.68
C LEU A 142 6.19 6.03 6.82
N SER A 143 7.23 6.73 7.29
CA SER A 143 7.95 7.74 6.50
C SER A 143 9.31 8.07 7.07
N GLU A 144 9.43 8.27 8.38
CA GLU A 144 10.65 8.78 9.02
C GLU A 144 11.85 7.86 8.80
N GLY A 145 12.91 8.40 8.18
CA GLY A 145 14.11 7.64 7.86
C GLY A 145 13.96 6.57 6.78
N LEU A 146 12.79 6.49 6.12
CA LEU A 146 12.51 5.55 5.05
C LEU A 146 12.54 6.23 3.68
N THR A 147 12.74 5.43 2.62
CA THR A 147 12.66 5.91 1.22
C THR A 147 11.24 5.98 0.70
N ILE A 148 10.27 5.58 1.51
CA ILE A 148 8.85 5.59 1.18
C ILE A 148 8.04 6.41 2.19
N THR A 149 6.84 6.81 1.77
CA THR A 149 5.76 7.20 2.69
C THR A 149 4.59 6.26 2.50
N GLN A 150 4.15 5.60 3.58
CA GLN A 150 2.88 4.86 3.60
C GLN A 150 1.87 5.65 4.42
N PHE A 151 0.66 5.81 3.89
CA PHE A 151 -0.40 6.56 4.55
C PHE A 151 -1.76 5.92 4.32
N ALA A 152 -2.66 6.08 5.28
CA ALA A 152 -4.08 5.79 5.13
C ALA A 152 -4.85 7.09 4.89
N GLY A 153 -5.67 7.14 3.85
CA GLY A 153 -6.45 8.31 3.48
C GLY A 153 -7.96 8.06 3.56
N MET A 154 -8.71 9.09 3.97
CA MET A 154 -10.16 9.13 3.96
C MET A 154 -10.65 10.26 3.07
N ILE A 155 -11.38 9.91 2.01
CA ILE A 155 -11.92 10.83 1.01
C ILE A 155 -13.43 10.93 1.21
N PRO A 156 -13.96 12.09 1.62
CA PRO A 156 -15.40 12.28 1.76
C PRO A 156 -16.12 12.17 0.42
N PRO A 157 -17.46 12.03 0.40
CA PRO A 157 -18.24 12.06 -0.85
C PRO A 157 -17.91 13.27 -1.70
N GLY A 158 -17.72 13.05 -3.00
CA GLY A 158 -17.41 14.10 -3.97
C GLY A 158 -16.12 13.86 -4.73
N ARG A 159 -15.85 14.76 -5.68
CA ARG A 159 -14.69 14.70 -6.57
C ARG A 159 -13.62 15.67 -6.13
N ALA A 160 -12.42 15.14 -5.93
CA ALA A 160 -11.26 15.96 -5.64
C ALA A 160 -10.75 16.73 -6.87
N PRO A 161 -10.02 17.83 -6.70
CA PRO A 161 -9.27 18.44 -7.79
C PRO A 161 -8.26 17.47 -8.40
N ALA A 162 -8.12 17.50 -9.73
CA ALA A 162 -7.06 16.77 -10.40
C ALA A 162 -5.69 17.32 -9.96
N HIS A 163 -4.74 16.40 -9.74
CA HIS A 163 -3.38 16.75 -9.35
C HIS A 163 -2.42 15.66 -9.83
N HIS A 164 -1.12 15.88 -9.65
CA HIS A 164 -0.09 14.90 -9.92
C HIS A 164 1.00 14.96 -8.85
N HIS A 165 1.82 13.94 -8.80
CA HIS A 165 2.98 13.83 -7.93
C HIS A 165 4.26 13.64 -8.74
N THR A 166 5.41 13.94 -8.14
CA THR A 166 6.72 13.74 -8.78
C THR A 166 7.34 12.38 -8.46
N TYR A 167 6.62 11.52 -7.75
CA TYR A 167 7.03 10.20 -7.30
C TYR A 167 6.06 9.12 -7.80
N ASP A 168 6.51 7.87 -7.76
CA ASP A 168 5.65 6.70 -7.97
C ASP A 168 4.65 6.58 -6.82
N GLU A 169 3.41 6.25 -7.14
CA GLU A 169 2.39 5.98 -6.15
C GLU A 169 1.65 4.67 -6.46
N VAL A 170 1.48 3.83 -5.45
CA VAL A 170 0.52 2.73 -5.47
C VAL A 170 -0.56 2.98 -4.44
N VAL A 171 -1.82 2.91 -4.88
CA VAL A 171 -3.00 3.09 -4.03
C VAL A 171 -3.76 1.78 -3.95
N HIS A 172 -4.24 1.42 -2.77
CA HIS A 172 -5.16 0.29 -2.55
C HIS A 172 -6.44 0.77 -1.88
N VAL A 173 -7.59 0.41 -2.45
CA VAL A 173 -8.89 0.75 -1.87
C VAL A 173 -9.22 -0.24 -0.76
N LEU A 174 -9.32 0.26 0.48
CA LEU A 174 -9.65 -0.54 1.67
C LEU A 174 -11.17 -0.68 1.84
N ALA A 175 -11.91 0.43 1.69
CA ALA A 175 -13.37 0.47 1.85
C ALA A 175 -13.99 1.59 1.02
N GLY A 176 -15.31 1.54 0.85
CA GLY A 176 -16.04 2.52 0.07
C GLY A 176 -16.05 2.19 -1.43
N ARG A 177 -16.61 3.11 -2.23
CA ARG A 177 -16.69 3.00 -3.69
C ARG A 177 -16.47 4.35 -4.34
N GLY A 178 -15.87 4.34 -5.51
CA GLY A 178 -15.58 5.58 -6.21
C GLY A 178 -15.21 5.38 -7.68
N VAL A 179 -14.63 6.41 -8.24
CA VAL A 179 -14.08 6.43 -9.58
C VAL A 179 -12.68 7.02 -9.53
N VAL A 180 -11.73 6.42 -10.22
CA VAL A 180 -10.46 7.05 -10.54
C VAL A 180 -10.53 7.62 -11.97
N HIS A 181 -10.17 8.88 -12.11
CA HIS A 181 -10.10 9.60 -13.37
C HIS A 181 -8.65 9.68 -13.82
N LEU A 182 -8.34 9.03 -14.95
CA LEU A 182 -6.99 8.90 -15.52
C LEU A 182 -7.05 9.11 -17.02
N ASP A 183 -6.29 10.06 -17.55
CA ASP A 183 -6.17 10.32 -19.00
C ASP A 183 -7.51 10.39 -19.75
N GLY A 184 -8.50 11.03 -19.14
CA GLY A 184 -9.86 11.14 -19.70
C GLY A 184 -10.68 9.84 -19.61
N THR A 185 -10.18 8.82 -18.93
CA THR A 185 -10.88 7.55 -18.69
C THR A 185 -11.35 7.46 -17.23
N ASP A 186 -12.62 7.17 -17.07
CA ASP A 186 -13.26 6.98 -15.78
C ASP A 186 -13.32 5.48 -15.45
N THR A 187 -12.66 5.08 -14.37
CA THR A 187 -12.63 3.67 -13.96
C THR A 187 -13.23 3.50 -12.56
N PRO A 188 -14.33 2.73 -12.43
CA PRO A 188 -14.91 2.42 -11.12
C PRO A 188 -13.93 1.65 -10.24
N ILE A 189 -13.86 2.06 -8.97
CA ILE A 189 -13.00 1.46 -7.93
C ILE A 189 -13.81 1.10 -6.69
N GLY A 190 -13.35 0.09 -5.97
CA GLY A 190 -13.94 -0.39 -4.73
C GLY A 190 -12.96 -1.27 -3.96
N PRO A 191 -13.38 -1.89 -2.84
CA PRO A 191 -12.50 -2.63 -1.97
C PRO A 191 -11.65 -3.68 -2.72
N GLY A 192 -10.35 -3.67 -2.46
CA GLY A 192 -9.37 -4.56 -3.10
C GLY A 192 -8.84 -4.06 -4.45
N THR A 193 -9.32 -2.94 -4.99
CA THR A 193 -8.75 -2.33 -6.19
C THR A 193 -7.39 -1.74 -5.88
N SER A 194 -6.40 -2.03 -6.74
CA SER A 194 -5.06 -1.43 -6.70
C SER A 194 -4.84 -0.54 -7.92
N ILE A 195 -4.21 0.61 -7.71
CA ILE A 195 -3.94 1.63 -8.72
C ILE A 195 -2.45 1.95 -8.70
N TYR A 196 -1.81 1.98 -9.86
CA TYR A 196 -0.48 2.53 -10.03
C TYR A 196 -0.55 3.87 -10.75
N LEU A 197 0.10 4.86 -10.19
CA LEU A 197 0.23 6.22 -10.69
C LEU A 197 1.72 6.53 -10.86
N PRO A 198 2.21 6.56 -12.10
CA PRO A 198 3.60 6.96 -12.36
C PRO A 198 3.81 8.44 -12.07
N PRO A 199 5.07 8.90 -11.92
CA PRO A 199 5.39 10.30 -11.74
C PRO A 199 4.75 11.19 -12.80
N LEU A 200 4.25 12.35 -12.38
CA LEU A 200 3.60 13.36 -13.21
C LEU A 200 2.28 12.94 -13.88
N GLN A 201 1.71 11.78 -13.51
CA GLN A 201 0.41 11.35 -14.02
C GLN A 201 -0.71 12.16 -13.38
N PRO A 202 -1.43 12.99 -14.16
CA PRO A 202 -2.63 13.68 -13.66
C PRO A 202 -3.69 12.66 -13.28
N HIS A 203 -4.24 12.79 -12.09
CA HIS A 203 -5.27 11.90 -11.60
C HIS A 203 -6.21 12.59 -10.61
N CYS A 204 -7.35 11.95 -10.40
CA CYS A 204 -8.33 12.36 -9.41
C CYS A 204 -9.08 11.15 -8.90
N LEU A 205 -9.26 11.06 -7.59
CA LEU A 205 -10.16 10.10 -6.96
C LEU A 205 -11.49 10.80 -6.62
N GLU A 206 -12.58 10.22 -7.03
CA GLU A 206 -13.93 10.63 -6.69
C GLU A 206 -14.57 9.57 -5.80
N ASN A 207 -15.09 9.96 -4.66
CA ASN A 207 -15.94 9.12 -3.84
C ASN A 207 -17.39 9.27 -4.31
N THR A 208 -17.96 8.21 -4.87
CA THR A 208 -19.35 8.15 -5.36
C THR A 208 -20.29 7.47 -4.35
N GLY A 209 -19.79 7.10 -3.19
CA GLY A 209 -20.58 6.54 -2.07
C GLY A 209 -21.05 7.61 -1.11
N ALA A 210 -21.84 7.19 -0.12
CA ALA A 210 -22.27 8.04 1.00
C ALA A 210 -21.24 8.03 2.15
N GLU A 211 -20.51 6.92 2.30
CA GLU A 211 -19.48 6.75 3.30
C GLU A 211 -18.09 7.14 2.76
N PRO A 212 -17.11 7.47 3.60
CA PRO A 212 -15.76 7.78 3.14
C PRO A 212 -15.14 6.67 2.30
N LEU A 213 -14.49 7.04 1.20
CA LEU A 213 -13.63 6.15 0.44
C LEU A 213 -12.29 6.06 1.17
N GLN A 214 -11.97 4.86 1.68
CA GLN A 214 -10.74 4.61 2.43
C GLN A 214 -9.69 4.00 1.53
N VAL A 215 -8.50 4.59 1.54
CA VAL A 215 -7.38 4.17 0.70
C VAL A 215 -6.10 4.01 1.52
N LEU A 216 -5.25 3.09 1.11
CA LEU A 216 -3.86 3.01 1.55
C LEU A 216 -2.96 3.40 0.37
N GLY A 217 -2.13 4.42 0.55
CA GLY A 217 -1.16 4.86 -0.45
C GLY A 217 0.27 4.58 -0.01
N VAL A 218 1.14 4.31 -0.97
CA VAL A 218 2.60 4.25 -0.76
C VAL A 218 3.28 5.04 -1.86
N PHE A 219 4.09 6.03 -1.45
CA PHE A 219 4.93 6.85 -2.32
C PHE A 219 6.38 6.37 -2.33
N HIS A 220 7.03 6.42 -3.49
CA HIS A 220 8.47 6.25 -3.64
C HIS A 220 9.02 7.18 -4.74
N PRO A 221 10.06 8.01 -4.44
CA PRO A 221 10.62 8.28 -3.12
C PRO A 221 9.60 8.85 -2.13
N ALA A 222 9.99 8.91 -0.84
CA ALA A 222 9.14 9.46 0.21
C ALA A 222 8.65 10.87 -0.14
N GLY A 223 7.37 11.11 0.12
CA GLY A 223 6.68 12.37 -0.15
C GLY A 223 5.60 12.66 0.88
N SER A 224 4.87 13.75 0.71
CA SER A 224 3.75 14.12 1.58
C SER A 224 2.41 13.94 0.86
N PRO A 225 1.42 13.28 1.46
CA PRO A 225 0.07 13.22 0.90
C PRO A 225 -0.60 14.60 0.75
N ALA A 226 -0.11 15.61 1.47
CA ALA A 226 -0.57 16.99 1.35
C ALA A 226 0.10 17.75 0.19
N ALA A 227 1.24 17.27 -0.32
CA ALA A 227 1.94 17.92 -1.42
C ALA A 227 1.16 17.73 -2.73
N LYS A 228 0.63 18.81 -3.26
CA LYS A 228 -0.04 18.86 -4.56
C LYS A 228 0.78 19.71 -5.50
N GLN A 229 1.06 19.20 -6.69
CA GLN A 229 1.47 20.04 -7.80
C GLN A 229 0.24 20.25 -8.68
N SER A 230 -0.25 21.48 -8.71
CA SER A 230 -1.33 21.88 -9.61
C SER A 230 -0.78 21.92 -11.04
N SER A 231 -1.57 21.41 -11.96
CA SER A 231 -1.32 21.51 -13.41
C SER A 231 -1.45 22.96 -13.87
#